data_20f8b0924e1666a1ebcffd49767e4ef9
#
_entry.id   20f8b0924e1666a1ebcffd49767e4ef9
#
_cell.length_a   1.000
_cell.length_b   1.000
_cell.length_c   1.000
_cell.angle_alpha   90.00
_cell.angle_beta   90.00
_cell.angle_gamma   90.00
#
_symmetry.space_group_name_H-M   'P 1'
#
loop_
_entity.id
_entity.type
_entity.pdbx_description
1 polymer ?
#
loop_
_entity_poly.entity_id
_entity_poly.type
_entity_poly.pdbx_seq_one_letter_code
_entity_poly.pdbx_strand_id
1 'polypeptide(L)'
;MAMAEYDWLVVDLEHSTIDIRTAGELIRTIDLCGVAPLVRLTSNSSDQIKRVMDAGAHGIIVPMVNSVEDAELAVAATRYARFGTRGVGLARAHGFGSRFAEYLQWQSDGPVVIVQIEHERALGDLEAIMAVPGVDGLIIGPYDLSCSMGIPGRFEDPRLVEAMTYIRDTAIKIGCPAGIHIVEPDPSELSQAVDEGYTFIAYSVDSRMLDVAMRDGLNRIRSKRDT
;
A
#
# COMPACT_ATOMS: atom_id res chain seq x y z
N MET A 1 -2.78 16.46 -4.69
CA MET A 1 -1.73 15.43 -4.54
C MET A 1 -1.14 15.01 -5.91
N ALA A 2 -1.92 14.58 -6.88
CA ALA A 2 -1.38 14.14 -8.20
C ALA A 2 -0.44 15.14 -8.88
N MET A 3 -0.64 16.46 -8.68
CA MET A 3 0.25 17.51 -9.20
C MET A 3 1.53 17.73 -8.37
N ALA A 4 1.74 16.97 -7.29
CA ALA A 4 2.91 17.07 -6.43
C ALA A 4 3.98 16.00 -6.77
N GLU A 5 3.89 15.42 -7.97
CA GLU A 5 4.88 14.49 -8.54
C GLU A 5 5.09 13.20 -7.75
N TYR A 6 4.03 12.71 -7.08
CA TYR A 6 4.04 11.36 -6.51
C TYR A 6 4.00 10.32 -7.64
N ASP A 7 4.79 9.26 -7.51
CA ASP A 7 4.81 8.14 -8.47
C ASP A 7 3.48 7.37 -8.44
N TRP A 8 2.86 7.27 -7.27
CA TRP A 8 1.60 6.58 -7.03
C TRP A 8 0.82 7.24 -5.90
N LEU A 9 -0.50 7.02 -5.89
CA LEU A 9 -1.40 7.42 -4.81
C LEU A 9 -2.25 6.24 -4.38
N VAL A 10 -2.45 6.10 -3.07
CA VAL A 10 -3.29 5.03 -2.50
C VAL A 10 -4.65 5.56 -2.11
N VAL A 11 -5.69 4.86 -2.56
CA VAL A 11 -7.04 4.95 -2.01
C VAL A 11 -7.13 3.96 -0.86
N ASP A 12 -7.28 4.47 0.35
CA ASP A 12 -7.33 3.65 1.55
C ASP A 12 -8.76 3.23 1.88
N LEU A 13 -9.03 1.93 1.78
CA LEU A 13 -10.32 1.35 2.18
C LEU A 13 -10.26 0.74 3.59
N GLU A 14 -9.08 0.57 4.17
CA GLU A 14 -8.90 -0.09 5.46
C GLU A 14 -9.28 0.83 6.62
N HIS A 15 -8.68 2.02 6.67
CA HIS A 15 -8.85 2.96 7.78
C HIS A 15 -9.52 4.26 7.34
N SER A 16 -10.53 4.16 6.46
CA SER A 16 -11.33 5.29 6.00
C SER A 16 -12.81 4.93 5.90
N THR A 17 -13.63 5.92 5.59
CA THR A 17 -15.06 5.73 5.29
C THR A 17 -15.32 5.64 3.78
N ILE A 18 -14.27 5.47 2.97
CA ILE A 18 -14.38 5.39 1.52
C ILE A 18 -15.03 4.07 1.14
N ASP A 19 -16.18 4.13 0.51
CA ASP A 19 -16.86 2.98 -0.07
C ASP A 19 -16.34 2.66 -1.49
N ILE A 20 -16.73 1.53 -2.03
CA ILE A 20 -16.28 1.08 -3.35
C ILE A 20 -16.67 2.03 -4.49
N ARG A 21 -17.77 2.77 -4.35
CA ARG A 21 -18.21 3.77 -5.33
C ARG A 21 -17.25 4.96 -5.33
N THR A 22 -17.00 5.51 -4.17
CA THR A 22 -16.06 6.62 -3.97
C THR A 22 -14.64 6.21 -4.39
N ALA A 23 -14.21 4.98 -4.04
CA ALA A 23 -12.94 4.44 -4.50
C ALA A 23 -12.84 4.43 -6.03
N GLY A 24 -13.87 3.98 -6.74
CA GLY A 24 -13.90 3.98 -8.20
C GLY A 24 -13.78 5.39 -8.81
N GLU A 25 -14.35 6.41 -8.17
CA GLU A 25 -14.22 7.81 -8.59
C GLU A 25 -12.81 8.35 -8.35
N LEU A 26 -12.20 8.03 -7.21
CA LEU A 26 -10.83 8.42 -6.88
C LEU A 26 -9.81 7.73 -7.79
N ILE A 27 -9.93 6.41 -7.99
CA ILE A 27 -9.08 5.63 -8.92
C ILE A 27 -9.09 6.28 -10.31
N ARG A 28 -10.29 6.57 -10.83
CA ARG A 28 -10.43 7.23 -12.13
C ARG A 28 -9.76 8.59 -12.17
N THR A 29 -9.90 9.38 -11.10
CA THR A 29 -9.33 10.74 -11.03
C THR A 29 -7.81 10.68 -11.00
N ILE A 30 -7.23 9.81 -10.18
CA ILE A 30 -5.79 9.61 -10.05
C ILE A 30 -5.20 9.16 -11.39
N ASP A 31 -5.80 8.15 -12.01
CA ASP A 31 -5.39 7.60 -13.31
C ASP A 31 -5.43 8.67 -14.44
N LEU A 32 -6.48 9.49 -14.50
CA LEU A 32 -6.61 10.59 -15.46
C LEU A 32 -5.57 11.70 -15.25
N CYS A 33 -5.01 11.83 -14.04
CA CYS A 33 -3.90 12.74 -13.76
C CYS A 33 -2.53 12.16 -14.13
N GLY A 34 -2.47 10.92 -14.63
CA GLY A 34 -1.23 10.26 -15.02
C GLY A 34 -0.42 9.67 -13.86
N VAL A 35 -1.04 9.52 -12.69
CA VAL A 35 -0.44 8.92 -11.48
C VAL A 35 -1.01 7.51 -11.31
N ALA A 36 -0.20 6.55 -10.87
CA ALA A 36 -0.66 5.18 -10.65
C ALA A 36 -1.61 5.08 -9.43
N PRO A 37 -2.90 4.68 -9.61
CA PRO A 37 -3.81 4.47 -8.50
C PRO A 37 -3.61 3.09 -7.89
N LEU A 38 -3.16 3.03 -6.64
CA LEU A 38 -3.16 1.83 -5.82
C LEU A 38 -4.34 1.86 -4.84
N VAL A 39 -4.73 0.71 -4.33
CA VAL A 39 -5.81 0.61 -3.33
C VAL A 39 -5.34 -0.25 -2.16
N ARG A 40 -5.40 0.30 -0.93
CA ARG A 40 -5.27 -0.53 0.27
C ARG A 40 -6.63 -1.12 0.61
N LEU A 41 -6.69 -2.43 0.73
CA LEU A 41 -7.92 -3.19 0.96
C LEU A 41 -8.28 -3.24 2.45
N THR A 42 -9.53 -3.53 2.78
CA THR A 42 -9.96 -3.78 4.17
C THR A 42 -9.52 -5.15 4.68
N SER A 43 -9.29 -6.08 3.76
CA SER A 43 -8.86 -7.45 4.04
C SER A 43 -8.42 -8.11 2.75
N ASN A 44 -7.81 -9.28 2.84
CA ASN A 44 -7.44 -10.11 1.69
C ASN A 44 -8.70 -10.79 1.09
N SER A 45 -9.54 -10.00 0.44
CA SER A 45 -10.83 -10.43 -0.12
C SER A 45 -10.82 -10.39 -1.64
N SER A 46 -10.97 -11.55 -2.29
CA SER A 46 -11.05 -11.66 -3.76
C SER A 46 -12.20 -10.84 -4.35
N ASP A 47 -13.31 -10.66 -3.64
CA ASP A 47 -14.41 -9.81 -4.06
C ASP A 47 -14.05 -8.34 -4.09
N GLN A 48 -13.36 -7.86 -3.07
CA GLN A 48 -12.91 -6.46 -3.01
C GLN A 48 -11.82 -6.22 -4.07
N ILE A 49 -10.84 -7.13 -4.18
CA ILE A 49 -9.78 -7.07 -5.18
C ILE A 49 -10.37 -6.97 -6.59
N LYS A 50 -11.29 -7.86 -6.95
CA LYS A 50 -11.98 -7.83 -8.24
C LYS A 50 -12.59 -6.46 -8.53
N ARG A 51 -13.31 -5.87 -7.57
CA ARG A 51 -14.02 -4.61 -7.76
C ARG A 51 -13.10 -3.41 -7.94
N VAL A 52 -12.00 -3.32 -7.18
CA VAL A 52 -11.04 -2.23 -7.33
C VAL A 52 -10.22 -2.36 -8.63
N MET A 53 -9.84 -3.58 -9.00
CA MET A 53 -9.18 -3.87 -10.28
C MET A 53 -10.10 -3.56 -11.47
N ASP A 54 -11.38 -3.89 -11.40
CA ASP A 54 -12.38 -3.55 -12.41
C ASP A 54 -12.61 -2.03 -12.52
N ALA A 55 -12.49 -1.30 -11.41
CA ALA A 55 -12.51 0.15 -11.40
C ALA A 55 -11.28 0.78 -12.06
N GLY A 56 -10.21 0.01 -12.28
CA GLY A 56 -8.99 0.43 -12.97
C GLY A 56 -7.85 0.78 -12.02
N ALA A 57 -7.80 0.20 -10.81
CA ALA A 57 -6.60 0.25 -9.98
C ALA A 57 -5.43 -0.40 -10.72
N HIS A 58 -4.24 0.17 -10.58
CA HIS A 58 -3.01 -0.42 -11.11
C HIS A 58 -2.40 -1.45 -10.18
N GLY A 59 -2.84 -1.48 -8.91
CA GLY A 59 -2.39 -2.47 -7.94
C GLY A 59 -3.13 -2.34 -6.61
N ILE A 60 -2.75 -3.22 -5.71
CA ILE A 60 -3.34 -3.35 -4.38
C ILE A 60 -2.27 -3.42 -3.29
N ILE A 61 -2.62 -2.93 -2.11
CA ILE A 61 -1.92 -3.20 -0.86
C ILE A 61 -2.84 -4.09 -0.02
N VAL A 62 -2.36 -5.26 0.34
CA VAL A 62 -3.16 -6.29 1.01
C VAL A 62 -2.75 -6.38 2.48
N PRO A 63 -3.64 -6.00 3.43
CA PRO A 63 -3.33 -6.07 4.84
C PRO A 63 -3.27 -7.50 5.37
N MET A 64 -2.61 -7.69 6.51
CA MET A 64 -2.62 -8.93 7.30
C MET A 64 -2.18 -10.17 6.52
N VAL A 65 -1.22 -10.04 5.61
CA VAL A 65 -0.61 -11.20 4.92
C VAL A 65 0.35 -11.88 5.90
N ASN A 66 0.02 -13.10 6.29
CA ASN A 66 0.73 -13.84 7.34
C ASN A 66 1.28 -15.19 6.87
N SER A 67 0.96 -15.61 5.64
CA SER A 67 1.39 -16.88 5.08
C SER A 67 1.60 -16.79 3.57
N VAL A 68 2.21 -17.81 3.00
CA VAL A 68 2.36 -17.97 1.54
C VAL A 68 1.00 -18.05 0.86
N GLU A 69 0.04 -18.75 1.45
CA GLU A 69 -1.32 -18.92 0.93
C GLU A 69 -2.05 -17.58 0.87
N ASP A 70 -1.84 -16.69 1.86
CA ASP A 70 -2.40 -15.33 1.81
C ASP A 70 -1.86 -14.54 0.62
N ALA A 71 -0.55 -14.61 0.38
CA ALA A 71 0.08 -13.93 -0.74
C ALA A 71 -0.38 -14.52 -2.10
N GLU A 72 -0.44 -15.84 -2.23
CA GLU A 72 -0.95 -16.51 -3.42
C GLU A 72 -2.40 -16.13 -3.73
N LEU A 73 -3.27 -16.07 -2.71
CA LEU A 73 -4.67 -15.64 -2.85
C LEU A 73 -4.74 -14.21 -3.38
N ALA A 74 -3.95 -13.29 -2.82
CA ALA A 74 -3.91 -11.89 -3.23
C ALA A 74 -3.50 -11.78 -4.71
N VAL A 75 -2.41 -12.43 -5.10
CA VAL A 75 -1.92 -12.44 -6.49
C VAL A 75 -2.96 -13.04 -7.44
N ALA A 76 -3.51 -14.21 -7.11
CA ALA A 76 -4.49 -14.90 -7.95
C ALA A 76 -5.75 -14.06 -8.17
N ALA A 77 -6.19 -13.31 -7.14
CA ALA A 77 -7.40 -12.49 -7.22
C ALA A 77 -7.24 -11.23 -8.10
N THR A 78 -6.02 -10.80 -8.42
CA THR A 78 -5.78 -9.67 -9.35
C THR A 78 -5.86 -10.08 -10.82
N ARG A 79 -5.65 -11.35 -11.15
CA ARG A 79 -5.43 -11.87 -12.51
C ARG A 79 -6.58 -12.72 -13.00
N TYR A 80 -6.89 -12.65 -14.31
CA TYR A 80 -7.89 -13.49 -14.95
C TYR A 80 -7.43 -14.97 -15.06
N ALA A 81 -8.39 -15.87 -15.36
CA ALA A 81 -8.13 -17.29 -15.57
C ALA A 81 -6.92 -17.54 -16.49
N ARG A 82 -6.18 -18.61 -16.22
CA ARG A 82 -4.83 -19.04 -16.58
C ARG A 82 -3.75 -18.48 -15.65
N PHE A 83 -3.85 -17.22 -15.18
CA PHE A 83 -2.87 -16.59 -14.30
C PHE A 83 -3.43 -16.37 -12.90
N GLY A 84 -4.74 -16.44 -12.73
CA GLY A 84 -5.42 -16.23 -11.48
C GLY A 84 -6.87 -16.69 -11.45
N THR A 85 -7.63 -16.14 -10.52
CA THR A 85 -9.02 -16.53 -10.23
C THR A 85 -10.04 -15.40 -10.43
N ARG A 86 -9.60 -14.21 -10.85
CA ARG A 86 -10.48 -13.07 -11.06
C ARG A 86 -11.45 -13.32 -12.19
N GLY A 87 -12.76 -13.12 -11.93
CA GLY A 87 -13.81 -13.19 -12.96
C GLY A 87 -13.74 -12.02 -13.94
N VAL A 88 -14.08 -12.28 -15.18
CA VAL A 88 -14.11 -11.28 -16.26
C VAL A 88 -15.47 -10.62 -16.35
N GLY A 89 -15.52 -9.29 -16.43
CA GLY A 89 -16.72 -8.50 -16.69
C GLY A 89 -16.40 -7.29 -17.57
N LEU A 90 -17.41 -6.63 -18.15
CA LEU A 90 -17.22 -5.40 -18.89
C LEU A 90 -17.02 -4.25 -17.88
N ALA A 91 -15.77 -3.86 -17.68
CA ALA A 91 -15.36 -2.91 -16.65
C ALA A 91 -14.57 -1.72 -17.20
N ARG A 92 -14.41 -0.67 -16.38
CA ARG A 92 -13.63 0.52 -16.75
C ARG A 92 -12.18 0.17 -17.10
N ALA A 93 -11.56 -0.72 -16.36
CA ALA A 93 -10.15 -1.09 -16.51
C ALA A 93 -9.73 -1.35 -17.97
N HIS A 94 -10.63 -1.96 -18.75
CA HIS A 94 -10.39 -2.25 -20.19
C HIS A 94 -11.33 -1.47 -21.12
N GLY A 95 -11.79 -0.28 -20.68
CA GLY A 95 -12.63 0.59 -21.50
C GLY A 95 -13.96 -0.05 -21.90
N PHE A 96 -14.60 -0.77 -20.96
CA PHE A 96 -15.87 -1.47 -21.19
C PHE A 96 -15.85 -2.40 -22.41
N GLY A 97 -14.72 -3.07 -22.62
CA GLY A 97 -14.49 -4.04 -23.70
C GLY A 97 -13.69 -3.49 -24.88
N SER A 98 -13.62 -2.19 -25.09
CA SER A 98 -12.94 -1.58 -26.24
C SER A 98 -11.41 -1.84 -26.29
N ARG A 99 -10.79 -2.03 -25.13
CA ARG A 99 -9.35 -2.33 -24.96
C ARG A 99 -9.09 -3.66 -24.26
N PHE A 100 -10.02 -4.62 -24.41
CA PHE A 100 -9.94 -5.89 -23.68
C PHE A 100 -8.67 -6.67 -24.01
N ALA A 101 -8.27 -6.72 -25.27
CA ALA A 101 -7.08 -7.47 -25.70
C ALA A 101 -5.77 -6.89 -25.12
N GLU A 102 -5.67 -5.55 -25.05
CA GLU A 102 -4.54 -4.85 -24.44
C GLU A 102 -4.49 -5.10 -22.93
N TYR A 103 -5.66 -5.00 -22.27
CA TYR A 103 -5.76 -5.28 -20.84
C TYR A 103 -5.44 -6.73 -20.49
N LEU A 104 -5.82 -7.68 -21.37
CA LEU A 104 -5.52 -9.09 -21.18
C LEU A 104 -3.99 -9.37 -21.21
N GLN A 105 -3.24 -8.61 -22.02
CA GLN A 105 -1.78 -8.67 -22.00
C GLN A 105 -1.21 -8.03 -20.74
N TRP A 106 -1.68 -6.82 -20.40
CA TRP A 106 -1.21 -6.11 -19.21
C TRP A 106 -1.48 -6.88 -17.91
N GLN A 107 -2.65 -7.47 -17.73
CA GLN A 107 -3.04 -8.11 -16.48
C GLN A 107 -2.27 -9.41 -16.16
N SER A 108 -1.45 -9.93 -17.07
CA SER A 108 -0.64 -11.13 -16.80
C SER A 108 0.49 -10.86 -15.80
N ASP A 109 1.06 -9.67 -15.84
CA ASP A 109 2.20 -9.23 -15.04
C ASP A 109 2.14 -7.75 -14.60
N GLY A 110 1.16 -6.99 -15.10
CA GLY A 110 1.03 -5.57 -14.82
C GLY A 110 0.42 -5.15 -13.47
N PRO A 111 -0.53 -5.91 -12.87
CA PRO A 111 -1.06 -5.55 -11.54
C PRO A 111 0.00 -5.63 -10.46
N VAL A 112 0.21 -4.51 -9.76
CA VAL A 112 1.12 -4.44 -8.61
C VAL A 112 0.46 -5.03 -7.37
N VAL A 113 1.13 -5.97 -6.71
CA VAL A 113 0.67 -6.58 -5.46
C VAL A 113 1.69 -6.33 -4.36
N ILE A 114 1.31 -5.49 -3.40
CA ILE A 114 2.11 -5.19 -2.20
C ILE A 114 1.48 -5.91 -1.01
N VAL A 115 2.26 -6.73 -0.32
CA VAL A 115 1.82 -7.41 0.89
C VAL A 115 2.14 -6.57 2.12
N GLN A 116 1.17 -6.35 3.01
CA GLN A 116 1.40 -5.62 4.26
C GLN A 116 1.77 -6.61 5.35
N ILE A 117 3.00 -6.48 5.86
CA ILE A 117 3.57 -7.28 6.93
C ILE A 117 3.39 -6.52 8.25
N GLU A 118 2.47 -6.97 9.07
CA GLU A 118 2.02 -6.23 10.25
C GLU A 118 1.60 -7.13 11.43
N HIS A 119 1.94 -8.42 11.34
CA HIS A 119 1.72 -9.37 12.42
C HIS A 119 2.96 -10.25 12.59
N GLU A 120 3.35 -10.55 13.85
CA GLU A 120 4.54 -11.34 14.16
C GLU A 120 4.55 -12.74 13.52
N ARG A 121 3.38 -13.31 13.19
CA ARG A 121 3.28 -14.61 12.50
C ARG A 121 3.96 -14.60 11.13
N ALA A 122 3.91 -13.48 10.41
CA ALA A 122 4.51 -13.37 9.08
C ALA A 122 6.03 -13.52 9.11
N LEU A 123 6.67 -13.26 10.24
CA LEU A 123 8.13 -13.27 10.36
C LEU A 123 8.74 -14.67 10.11
N GLY A 124 7.98 -15.72 10.43
CA GLY A 124 8.42 -17.10 10.23
C GLY A 124 8.51 -17.52 8.76
N ASP A 125 7.64 -16.99 7.93
CA ASP A 125 7.51 -17.34 6.50
C ASP A 125 7.87 -16.17 5.58
N LEU A 126 8.53 -15.15 6.08
CA LEU A 126 8.75 -13.87 5.42
C LEU A 126 9.41 -14.01 4.04
N GLU A 127 10.51 -14.77 3.93
CA GLU A 127 11.19 -15.00 2.64
C GLU A 127 10.26 -15.74 1.66
N ALA A 128 9.48 -16.71 2.12
CA ALA A 128 8.57 -17.48 1.29
C ALA A 128 7.37 -16.65 0.82
N ILE A 129 6.83 -15.78 1.67
CA ILE A 129 5.76 -14.81 1.29
C ILE A 129 6.24 -13.90 0.16
N MET A 130 7.43 -13.31 0.30
CA MET A 130 8.00 -12.40 -0.70
C MET A 130 8.43 -13.13 -1.98
N ALA A 131 8.74 -14.43 -1.90
CA ALA A 131 9.10 -15.24 -3.06
C ALA A 131 7.90 -15.72 -3.89
N VAL A 132 6.67 -15.46 -3.46
CA VAL A 132 5.46 -15.81 -4.23
C VAL A 132 5.47 -15.05 -5.56
N PRO A 133 5.41 -15.75 -6.71
CA PRO A 133 5.41 -15.11 -8.02
C PRO A 133 4.25 -14.13 -8.19
N GLY A 134 4.57 -12.86 -8.39
CA GLY A 134 3.60 -11.79 -8.54
C GLY A 134 3.35 -10.96 -7.29
N VAL A 135 4.09 -11.21 -6.20
CA VAL A 135 4.33 -10.24 -5.13
C VAL A 135 5.42 -9.29 -5.62
N ASP A 136 5.10 -8.00 -5.69
CA ASP A 136 5.98 -6.96 -6.25
C ASP A 136 6.72 -6.18 -5.17
N GLY A 137 6.33 -6.34 -3.91
CA GLY A 137 6.96 -5.68 -2.76
C GLY A 137 6.17 -5.92 -1.48
N LEU A 138 6.72 -5.42 -0.39
CA LEU A 138 6.03 -5.39 0.89
C LEU A 138 5.93 -3.97 1.44
N ILE A 139 5.01 -3.77 2.39
CA ILE A 139 4.98 -2.58 3.25
C ILE A 139 4.84 -3.02 4.71
N ILE A 140 5.59 -2.39 5.60
CA ILE A 140 5.51 -2.67 7.04
C ILE A 140 4.38 -1.84 7.65
N GLY A 141 3.51 -2.49 8.46
CA GLY A 141 2.50 -1.84 9.29
C GLY A 141 2.95 -1.80 10.76
N PRO A 142 3.72 -0.78 11.20
CA PRO A 142 4.37 -0.81 12.52
C PRO A 142 3.37 -0.73 13.69
N TYR A 143 2.23 -0.08 13.52
CA TYR A 143 1.18 -0.03 14.57
C TYR A 143 0.64 -1.43 14.87
N ASP A 144 0.15 -2.14 13.84
CA ASP A 144 -0.42 -3.46 14.00
C ASP A 144 0.63 -4.50 14.36
N LEU A 145 1.84 -4.39 13.80
CA LEU A 145 2.96 -5.24 14.20
C LEU A 145 3.26 -5.09 15.70
N SER A 146 3.32 -3.86 16.22
CA SER A 146 3.52 -3.60 17.64
C SER A 146 2.38 -4.17 18.50
N CYS A 147 1.14 -4.07 18.03
CA CYS A 147 -0.03 -4.64 18.69
C CYS A 147 0.07 -6.17 18.75
N SER A 148 0.44 -6.83 17.64
CA SER A 148 0.60 -8.28 17.58
C SER A 148 1.67 -8.80 18.53
N MET A 149 2.73 -8.02 18.77
CA MET A 149 3.82 -8.31 19.69
C MET A 149 3.50 -7.95 21.15
N GLY A 150 2.29 -7.47 21.47
CA GLY A 150 1.87 -7.08 22.82
C GLY A 150 2.53 -5.79 23.34
N ILE A 151 2.99 -4.92 22.44
CA ILE A 151 3.65 -3.63 22.76
C ILE A 151 3.04 -2.47 21.96
N PRO A 152 1.72 -2.26 21.99
CA PRO A 152 1.02 -1.34 21.10
C PRO A 152 1.61 0.08 21.15
N GLY A 153 2.01 0.59 19.98
CA GLY A 153 2.52 1.95 19.79
C GLY A 153 3.89 2.23 20.40
N ARG A 154 4.62 1.22 20.89
CA ARG A 154 5.98 1.38 21.42
C ARG A 154 7.00 1.26 20.32
N PHE A 155 7.12 2.29 19.48
CA PHE A 155 7.98 2.25 18.29
C PHE A 155 9.48 2.15 18.60
N GLU A 156 9.90 2.57 19.80
CA GLU A 156 11.28 2.46 20.27
C GLU A 156 11.58 1.15 21.03
N ASP A 157 10.60 0.26 21.20
CA ASP A 157 10.84 -1.03 21.86
C ASP A 157 11.81 -1.85 21.00
N PRO A 158 12.93 -2.35 21.57
CA PRO A 158 13.96 -3.06 20.82
C PRO A 158 13.42 -4.25 20.01
N ARG A 159 12.37 -4.92 20.48
CA ARG A 159 11.77 -6.07 19.79
C ARG A 159 11.10 -5.62 18.47
N LEU A 160 10.41 -4.47 18.48
CA LEU A 160 9.79 -3.94 17.27
C LEU A 160 10.84 -3.44 16.28
N VAL A 161 11.84 -2.71 16.78
CA VAL A 161 12.95 -2.22 15.94
C VAL A 161 13.68 -3.40 15.28
N GLU A 162 13.97 -4.46 16.02
CA GLU A 162 14.59 -5.69 15.51
C GLU A 162 13.72 -6.37 14.44
N ALA A 163 12.40 -6.49 14.69
CA ALA A 163 11.46 -7.07 13.74
C ALA A 163 11.38 -6.25 12.44
N MET A 164 11.26 -4.93 12.52
CA MET A 164 11.21 -4.05 11.34
C MET A 164 12.52 -4.11 10.56
N THR A 165 13.65 -4.10 11.25
CA THR A 165 14.97 -4.25 10.64
C THR A 165 15.09 -5.60 9.94
N TYR A 166 14.66 -6.69 10.58
CA TYR A 166 14.66 -8.03 9.99
C TYR A 166 13.80 -8.10 8.71
N ILE A 167 12.59 -7.50 8.73
CA ILE A 167 11.71 -7.45 7.56
C ILE A 167 12.39 -6.72 6.40
N ARG A 168 12.88 -5.51 6.67
CA ARG A 168 13.56 -4.67 5.67
C ARG A 168 14.79 -5.38 5.09
N ASP A 169 15.70 -5.84 5.94
CA ASP A 169 16.97 -6.42 5.51
C ASP A 169 16.76 -7.74 4.75
N THR A 170 15.74 -8.52 5.14
CA THR A 170 15.34 -9.72 4.41
C THR A 170 14.82 -9.37 3.02
N ALA A 171 13.97 -8.35 2.90
CA ALA A 171 13.45 -7.89 1.61
C ALA A 171 14.59 -7.42 0.70
N ILE A 172 15.49 -6.57 1.21
CA ILE A 172 16.66 -6.09 0.46
C ILE A 172 17.53 -7.26 -0.01
N LYS A 173 17.82 -8.22 0.86
CA LYS A 173 18.65 -9.40 0.55
C LYS A 173 18.12 -10.20 -0.62
N ILE A 174 16.81 -10.37 -0.72
CA ILE A 174 16.18 -11.14 -1.81
C ILE A 174 15.78 -10.30 -3.02
N GLY A 175 16.04 -8.98 -2.99
CA GLY A 175 15.70 -8.05 -4.08
C GLY A 175 14.22 -7.70 -4.18
N CYS A 176 13.44 -7.89 -3.09
CA CYS A 176 12.06 -7.46 -2.99
C CYS A 176 11.99 -6.00 -2.50
N PRO A 177 11.26 -5.11 -3.16
CA PRO A 177 11.05 -3.74 -2.68
C PRO A 177 10.50 -3.71 -1.25
N ALA A 178 11.27 -3.11 -0.33
CA ALA A 178 10.85 -2.88 1.04
C ALA A 178 10.10 -1.56 1.16
N GLY A 179 8.92 -1.58 1.77
CA GLY A 179 8.08 -0.41 1.97
C GLY A 179 7.84 -0.06 3.42
N ILE A 180 7.58 1.23 3.65
CA ILE A 180 7.19 1.77 4.95
C ILE A 180 6.18 2.91 4.77
N HIS A 181 5.31 3.09 5.77
CA HIS A 181 4.41 4.24 5.84
C HIS A 181 4.94 5.25 6.88
N ILE A 182 5.35 6.40 6.41
CA ILE A 182 5.73 7.56 7.24
C ILE A 182 4.48 8.41 7.43
N VAL A 183 3.88 8.37 8.62
CA VAL A 183 2.60 9.04 8.90
C VAL A 183 2.77 10.56 9.00
N GLU A 184 3.81 11.01 9.70
CA GLU A 184 4.10 12.43 9.83
C GLU A 184 4.73 12.97 8.53
N PRO A 185 4.30 14.16 8.04
CA PRO A 185 4.89 14.76 6.86
C PRO A 185 6.22 15.45 7.18
N ASP A 186 7.16 14.66 7.71
CA ASP A 186 8.51 15.12 8.06
C ASP A 186 9.52 14.70 6.97
N PRO A 187 10.14 15.67 6.26
CA PRO A 187 11.15 15.36 5.25
C PRO A 187 12.40 14.66 5.80
N SER A 188 12.70 14.80 7.10
CA SER A 188 13.86 14.12 7.71
C SER A 188 13.60 12.62 7.87
N GLU A 189 12.38 12.22 8.26
CA GLU A 189 11.98 10.81 8.31
C GLU A 189 11.96 10.19 6.90
N LEU A 190 11.51 10.95 5.89
CA LEU A 190 11.56 10.50 4.50
C LEU A 190 12.98 10.25 4.03
N SER A 191 13.91 11.20 4.29
CA SER A 191 15.32 11.04 3.94
C SER A 191 15.95 9.84 4.64
N GLN A 192 15.66 9.66 5.93
CA GLN A 192 16.15 8.52 6.70
C GLN A 192 15.66 7.19 6.10
N ALA A 193 14.37 7.09 5.76
CA ALA A 193 13.83 5.86 5.16
C ALA A 193 14.52 5.51 3.83
N VAL A 194 14.80 6.53 3.00
CA VAL A 194 15.57 6.33 1.75
C VAL A 194 16.99 5.83 2.05
N ASP A 195 17.66 6.46 3.01
CA ASP A 195 19.04 6.08 3.42
C ASP A 195 19.08 4.67 4.03
N GLU A 196 18.01 4.24 4.68
CA GLU A 196 17.84 2.89 5.21
C GLU A 196 17.52 1.84 4.14
N GLY A 197 17.29 2.24 2.89
CA GLY A 197 17.07 1.34 1.75
C GLY A 197 15.60 1.00 1.46
N TYR A 198 14.64 1.71 2.05
CA TYR A 198 13.24 1.57 1.65
C TYR A 198 13.04 2.18 0.25
N THR A 199 12.30 1.47 -0.60
CA THR A 199 12.05 1.85 -2.00
C THR A 199 10.58 2.00 -2.35
N PHE A 200 9.67 1.59 -1.46
CA PHE A 200 8.22 1.76 -1.57
C PHE A 200 7.71 2.57 -0.37
N ILE A 201 7.77 3.89 -0.44
CA ILE A 201 7.50 4.76 0.70
C ILE A 201 6.14 5.44 0.56
N ALA A 202 5.22 5.14 1.48
CA ALA A 202 3.99 5.89 1.66
C ALA A 202 4.29 7.11 2.53
N TYR A 203 4.34 8.30 1.92
CA TYR A 203 4.66 9.54 2.62
C TYR A 203 3.39 10.28 3.03
N SER A 204 3.03 10.15 4.29
CA SER A 204 1.89 10.76 4.97
C SER A 204 0.51 10.38 4.38
N VAL A 205 -0.52 11.05 4.85
CA VAL A 205 -1.88 11.02 4.32
C VAL A 205 -2.38 12.46 4.13
N ASP A 206 -3.30 12.66 3.20
CA ASP A 206 -3.83 13.98 2.84
C ASP A 206 -4.38 14.77 4.04
N SER A 207 -5.15 14.12 4.90
CA SER A 207 -5.71 14.73 6.11
C SER A 207 -4.63 15.14 7.11
N ARG A 208 -3.56 14.34 7.26
CA ARG A 208 -2.46 14.69 8.18
C ARG A 208 -1.61 15.83 7.63
N MET A 209 -1.31 15.83 6.34
CA MET A 209 -0.63 16.93 5.68
C MET A 209 -1.39 18.25 5.85
N LEU A 210 -2.71 18.19 5.67
CA LEU A 210 -3.58 19.35 5.83
C LEU A 210 -3.60 19.85 7.27
N ASP A 211 -3.74 18.95 8.26
CA ASP A 211 -3.75 19.29 9.68
C ASP A 211 -2.43 19.96 10.10
N VAL A 212 -1.29 19.39 9.73
CA VAL A 212 0.04 19.96 10.05
C VAL A 212 0.20 21.35 9.45
N ALA A 213 -0.13 21.53 8.17
CA ALA A 213 -0.02 22.81 7.49
C ALA A 213 -0.91 23.90 8.13
N MET A 214 -2.13 23.55 8.52
CA MET A 214 -3.05 24.49 9.19
C MET A 214 -2.54 24.87 10.60
N ARG A 215 -2.07 23.89 11.38
CA ARG A 215 -1.57 24.13 12.74
C ARG A 215 -0.31 24.98 12.76
N ASP A 216 0.62 24.72 11.84
CA ASP A 216 1.87 25.48 11.75
C ASP A 216 1.58 26.98 11.59
N GLY A 217 0.70 27.35 10.66
CA GLY A 217 0.29 28.75 10.48
C GLY A 217 -0.32 29.39 11.74
N LEU A 218 -1.21 28.68 12.43
CA LEU A 218 -1.85 29.17 13.65
C LEU A 218 -0.86 29.29 14.82
N ASN A 219 0.02 28.30 14.99
CA ASN A 219 1.00 28.28 16.08
C ASN A 219 2.02 29.43 15.94
N ARG A 220 2.48 29.74 14.72
CA ARG A 220 3.38 30.87 14.45
C ARG A 220 2.77 32.23 14.84
N ILE A 221 1.46 32.39 14.74
CA ILE A 221 0.80 33.64 15.15
C ILE A 221 0.56 33.67 16.65
N ARG A 222 0.20 32.52 17.27
CA ARG A 222 -0.01 32.44 18.73
C ARG A 222 1.29 32.70 19.51
N SER A 223 2.40 32.09 19.10
CA SER A 223 3.70 32.31 19.74
C SER A 223 4.19 33.76 19.69
N LYS A 224 3.78 34.54 18.67
CA LYS A 224 4.09 35.98 18.58
C LYS A 224 3.25 36.86 19.52
N ARG A 225 2.14 36.36 20.06
CA ARG A 225 1.29 37.09 21.00
C ARG A 225 1.71 36.88 22.46
N ASP A 226 2.46 35.81 22.73
CA ASP A 226 2.93 35.44 24.07
C ASP A 226 4.34 36.04 24.35
N THR A 227 4.92 36.74 23.37
CA THR A 227 6.16 37.56 23.48
C THR A 227 5.85 39.05 23.46
#